data_b80bbec171e3887b35fb1bf920c906ca
#
_entry.id   b80bbec171e3887b35fb1bf920c906ca
#
_cell.length_a   1.000
_cell.length_b   1.000
_cell.length_c   1.000
_cell.angle_alpha   90.00
_cell.angle_beta   90.00
_cell.angle_gamma   90.00
#
_symmetry.space_group_name_H-M   'P 1'
#
loop_
_entity.id
_entity.type
_entity.pdbx_description
1 polymer ?
#
loop_
_entity_poly.entity_id
_entity_poly.type
_entity_poly.pdbx_seq_one_letter_code
_entity_poly.pdbx_strand_id
1 'polypeptide(L)'
;MQSHATEAICVIAALATAGVILRPFRVTEAIWAVAGAAVLVALGLLSIPDALAGVAKGGDVYLFLFGMMLLAEIAREEGLFDWLAALAARHAAGSSRRLFLLIYGVGAVVTTFLSNDATAVVLTPAVAAAARTAKVGEPLPYLLICAFIANAASFVLPISNPANLVIYGSRMPPLQQWLEAYLVPSAVAIVATYLLLRFVQRRALEQGIAKDVPLPALTAAGKMAAAGIVATAVVLLTSSALDIRLGLPTAIAGTLTAVMVLLRERKSPWRIVKDISWGVLPLVAGLFVLVEALGKTGLIDTIAALLRDGADHAAALTAALSGLAIALASNLINNLPAGLIAASAVQTAQSGAHVTRAILIGVDLGPNLSVTGSLATILWLAALRREGLVVGFGAFLKIGIVVMPPALVLAIASALLMP
;
A
#
# COMPACT_ATOMS: atom_id res chain seq x y z
N MET A 1 23.81 19.04 -25.87
CA MET A 1 24.20 18.45 -24.59
C MET A 1 23.02 18.24 -23.62
N GLN A 2 22.12 19.19 -23.41
CA GLN A 2 20.94 19.02 -22.53
C GLN A 2 19.98 17.92 -22.98
N SER A 3 19.71 17.77 -24.29
CA SER A 3 18.83 16.71 -24.81
C SER A 3 19.34 15.29 -24.45
N HIS A 4 20.63 15.02 -24.66
CA HIS A 4 21.22 13.69 -24.33
C HIS A 4 21.22 13.40 -22.82
N ALA A 5 21.39 14.41 -21.96
CA ALA A 5 21.31 14.23 -20.51
C ALA A 5 19.88 13.88 -20.08
N THR A 6 18.88 14.58 -20.63
CA THR A 6 17.45 14.29 -20.39
C THR A 6 17.07 12.87 -20.82
N GLU A 7 17.48 12.46 -22.02
CA GLU A 7 17.23 11.10 -22.52
C GLU A 7 17.89 10.05 -21.63
N ALA A 8 19.16 10.28 -21.23
CA ALA A 8 19.88 9.37 -20.35
C ALA A 8 19.20 9.21 -18.97
N ILE A 9 18.74 10.32 -18.36
CA ILE A 9 18.01 10.29 -17.09
C ILE A 9 16.72 9.47 -17.24
N CYS A 10 15.93 9.72 -18.30
CA CYS A 10 14.69 8.99 -18.55
C CYS A 10 14.94 7.50 -18.76
N VAL A 11 15.97 7.12 -19.54
CA VAL A 11 16.32 5.71 -19.78
C VAL A 11 16.76 5.02 -18.50
N ILE A 12 17.63 5.65 -17.69
CA ILE A 12 18.11 5.08 -16.43
C ILE A 12 16.93 4.91 -15.45
N ALA A 13 16.08 5.93 -15.32
CA ALA A 13 14.90 5.85 -14.46
C ALA A 13 13.92 4.75 -14.92
N ALA A 14 13.69 4.62 -16.22
CA ALA A 14 12.85 3.57 -16.79
C ALA A 14 13.44 2.18 -16.57
N LEU A 15 14.74 1.98 -16.78
CA LEU A 15 15.43 0.70 -16.55
C LEU A 15 15.45 0.32 -15.07
N ALA A 16 15.71 1.28 -14.17
CA ALA A 16 15.67 1.05 -12.73
C ALA A 16 14.25 0.64 -12.28
N THR A 17 13.22 1.36 -12.74
CA THR A 17 11.83 1.05 -12.45
C THR A 17 11.41 -0.31 -13.02
N ALA A 18 11.81 -0.62 -14.25
CA ALA A 18 11.60 -1.95 -14.84
C ALA A 18 12.29 -3.05 -14.02
N GLY A 19 13.51 -2.80 -13.53
CA GLY A 19 14.23 -3.72 -12.65
C GLY A 19 13.50 -3.95 -11.32
N VAL A 20 12.94 -2.91 -10.71
CA VAL A 20 12.11 -3.01 -9.50
C VAL A 20 10.90 -3.92 -9.73
N ILE A 21 10.24 -3.82 -10.88
CA ILE A 21 9.02 -4.57 -11.20
C ILE A 21 9.34 -6.01 -11.60
N LEU A 22 10.25 -6.19 -12.56
CA LEU A 22 10.53 -7.48 -13.18
C LEU A 22 11.43 -8.36 -12.33
N ARG A 23 12.23 -7.76 -11.43
CA ARG A 23 13.21 -8.46 -10.56
C ARG A 23 14.08 -9.45 -11.32
N PRO A 24 14.69 -9.05 -12.43
CA PRO A 24 15.52 -9.96 -13.20
C PRO A 24 16.64 -10.52 -12.29
N PHE A 25 17.09 -11.72 -12.59
CA PHE A 25 18.12 -12.44 -11.81
C PHE A 25 17.74 -12.69 -10.33
N ARG A 26 16.48 -12.56 -9.94
CA ARG A 26 16.01 -12.67 -8.54
C ARG A 26 16.63 -11.64 -7.58
N VAL A 27 17.13 -10.55 -8.15
CA VAL A 27 17.67 -9.41 -7.38
C VAL A 27 16.52 -8.63 -6.75
N THR A 28 16.70 -8.19 -5.50
CA THR A 28 15.66 -7.44 -4.76
C THR A 28 15.44 -6.08 -5.38
N GLU A 29 14.22 -5.55 -5.23
CA GLU A 29 13.76 -4.26 -5.78
C GLU A 29 14.65 -3.11 -5.35
N ALA A 30 15.08 -3.13 -4.09
CA ALA A 30 15.93 -2.09 -3.50
C ALA A 30 17.24 -1.91 -4.29
N ILE A 31 17.84 -3.01 -4.74
CA ILE A 31 19.10 -2.96 -5.49
C ILE A 31 18.89 -2.21 -6.81
N TRP A 32 17.79 -2.45 -7.51
CA TRP A 32 17.52 -1.78 -8.79
C TRP A 32 17.30 -0.28 -8.62
N ALA A 33 16.54 0.13 -7.61
CA ALA A 33 16.30 1.54 -7.33
C ALA A 33 17.59 2.27 -6.91
N VAL A 34 18.35 1.65 -5.99
CA VAL A 34 19.62 2.23 -5.50
C VAL A 34 20.69 2.24 -6.59
N ALA A 35 20.77 1.18 -7.40
CA ALA A 35 21.72 1.14 -8.53
C ALA A 35 21.38 2.22 -9.58
N GLY A 36 20.10 2.40 -9.92
CA GLY A 36 19.68 3.48 -10.82
C GLY A 36 20.06 4.85 -10.29
N ALA A 37 19.81 5.12 -9.00
CA ALA A 37 20.21 6.35 -8.33
C ALA A 37 21.74 6.53 -8.33
N ALA A 38 22.51 5.48 -8.05
CA ALA A 38 23.95 5.51 -8.05
C ALA A 38 24.53 5.78 -9.46
N VAL A 39 23.96 5.17 -10.50
CA VAL A 39 24.35 5.40 -11.89
C VAL A 39 24.12 6.87 -12.31
N LEU A 40 22.99 7.47 -11.93
CA LEU A 40 22.71 8.88 -12.20
C LEU A 40 23.78 9.81 -11.59
N VAL A 41 24.18 9.53 -10.36
CA VAL A 41 25.24 10.29 -9.68
C VAL A 41 26.60 10.04 -10.30
N ALA A 42 26.96 8.78 -10.57
CA ALA A 42 28.25 8.40 -11.13
C ALA A 42 28.49 8.97 -12.53
N LEU A 43 27.44 9.11 -13.35
CA LEU A 43 27.51 9.74 -14.67
C LEU A 43 27.42 11.28 -14.62
N GLY A 44 27.32 11.88 -13.42
CA GLY A 44 27.22 13.34 -13.27
C GLY A 44 25.87 13.91 -13.76
N LEU A 45 24.87 13.07 -13.98
CA LEU A 45 23.51 13.48 -14.39
C LEU A 45 22.70 14.05 -13.23
N LEU A 46 23.04 13.66 -12.00
CA LEU A 46 22.50 14.21 -10.76
C LEU A 46 23.67 14.54 -9.81
N SER A 47 23.67 15.74 -9.23
CA SER A 47 24.71 16.11 -8.27
C SER A 47 24.52 15.34 -6.93
N ILE A 48 25.60 15.09 -6.20
CA ILE A 48 25.51 14.47 -4.87
C ILE A 48 24.60 15.28 -3.92
N PRO A 49 24.69 16.62 -3.83
CA PRO A 49 23.76 17.41 -3.03
C PRO A 49 22.29 17.19 -3.40
N ASP A 50 21.96 17.14 -4.70
CA ASP A 50 20.59 16.90 -5.16
C ASP A 50 20.12 15.47 -4.81
N ALA A 51 21.00 14.48 -4.97
CA ALA A 51 20.69 13.10 -4.58
C ALA A 51 20.38 13.00 -3.07
N LEU A 52 21.21 13.65 -2.23
CA LEU A 52 20.98 13.70 -0.78
C LEU A 52 19.70 14.47 -0.44
N ALA A 53 19.41 15.56 -1.15
CA ALA A 53 18.15 16.28 -1.00
C ALA A 53 16.94 15.40 -1.36
N GLY A 54 17.06 14.60 -2.43
CA GLY A 54 16.05 13.59 -2.78
C GLY A 54 15.80 12.59 -1.65
N VAL A 55 16.87 12.00 -1.11
CA VAL A 55 16.76 11.07 0.05
C VAL A 55 16.12 11.77 1.25
N ALA A 56 16.53 13.00 1.56
CA ALA A 56 16.02 13.75 2.72
C ALA A 56 14.50 14.04 2.64
N LYS A 57 13.94 14.18 1.43
CA LYS A 57 12.49 14.36 1.22
C LYS A 57 11.67 13.16 1.76
N GLY A 58 12.26 11.96 1.77
CA GLY A 58 11.61 10.75 2.26
C GLY A 58 11.67 10.55 3.77
N GLY A 59 12.29 11.44 4.55
CA GLY A 59 12.59 11.22 5.98
C GLY A 59 11.37 10.83 6.82
N ASP A 60 10.24 11.51 6.64
CA ASP A 60 9.00 11.20 7.35
C ASP A 60 8.43 9.82 6.95
N VAL A 61 8.50 9.50 5.66
CA VAL A 61 8.06 8.22 5.11
C VAL A 61 8.90 7.05 5.65
N TYR A 62 10.23 7.23 5.77
CA TYR A 62 11.09 6.18 6.33
C TYR A 62 10.79 5.89 7.80
N LEU A 63 10.59 6.92 8.62
CA LEU A 63 10.23 6.78 10.03
C LEU A 63 8.86 6.12 10.18
N PHE A 64 7.90 6.51 9.35
CA PHE A 64 6.59 5.89 9.31
C PHE A 64 6.68 4.40 8.95
N LEU A 65 7.34 4.06 7.84
CA LEU A 65 7.55 2.68 7.41
C LEU A 65 8.23 1.84 8.49
N PHE A 66 9.29 2.36 9.11
CA PHE A 66 10.01 1.69 10.18
C PHE A 66 9.09 1.32 11.34
N GLY A 67 8.31 2.28 11.85
CA GLY A 67 7.39 2.04 12.96
C GLY A 67 6.27 1.05 12.61
N MET A 68 5.70 1.17 11.41
CA MET A 68 4.64 0.25 10.94
C MET A 68 5.17 -1.17 10.71
N MET A 69 6.38 -1.33 10.17
CA MET A 69 7.02 -2.63 10.01
C MET A 69 7.28 -3.30 11.36
N LEU A 70 7.72 -2.55 12.37
CA LEU A 70 7.88 -3.07 13.74
C LEU A 70 6.56 -3.55 14.33
N LEU A 71 5.50 -2.74 14.22
CA LEU A 71 4.17 -3.10 14.72
C LEU A 71 3.61 -4.34 14.03
N ALA A 72 3.72 -4.40 12.71
CA ALA A 72 3.25 -5.54 11.92
C ALA A 72 4.02 -6.82 12.28
N GLU A 73 5.35 -6.72 12.45
CA GLU A 73 6.19 -7.88 12.75
C GLU A 73 5.96 -8.40 14.18
N ILE A 74 5.82 -7.52 15.17
CA ILE A 74 5.45 -7.91 16.53
C ILE A 74 4.07 -8.57 16.57
N ALA A 75 3.10 -7.99 15.89
CA ALA A 75 1.75 -8.57 15.83
C ALA A 75 1.74 -9.95 15.15
N ARG A 76 2.59 -10.14 14.13
CA ARG A 76 2.79 -11.42 13.45
C ARG A 76 3.43 -12.46 14.39
N GLU A 77 4.55 -12.12 14.99
CA GLU A 77 5.30 -13.03 15.87
C GLU A 77 4.46 -13.48 17.08
N GLU A 78 3.59 -12.60 17.60
CA GLU A 78 2.71 -12.90 18.72
C GLU A 78 1.34 -13.48 18.32
N GLY A 79 1.17 -13.85 17.03
CA GLY A 79 0.04 -14.61 16.51
C GLY A 79 -1.29 -13.84 16.42
N LEU A 80 -1.24 -12.48 16.43
CA LEU A 80 -2.46 -11.67 16.36
C LEU A 80 -3.24 -11.89 15.06
N PHE A 81 -2.55 -11.99 13.93
CA PHE A 81 -3.19 -12.18 12.63
C PHE A 81 -3.78 -13.59 12.49
N ASP A 82 -3.08 -14.62 13.01
CA ASP A 82 -3.58 -15.99 13.06
C ASP A 82 -4.85 -16.08 13.90
N TRP A 83 -4.86 -15.38 15.03
CA TRP A 83 -6.04 -15.30 15.89
C TRP A 83 -7.22 -14.60 15.19
N LEU A 84 -7.00 -13.47 14.50
CA LEU A 84 -8.03 -12.74 13.75
C LEU A 84 -8.61 -13.61 12.63
N ALA A 85 -7.77 -14.31 11.88
CA ALA A 85 -8.20 -15.18 10.79
C ALA A 85 -8.96 -16.41 11.32
N ALA A 86 -8.50 -17.03 12.43
CA ALA A 86 -9.20 -18.12 13.10
C ALA A 86 -10.55 -17.67 13.69
N LEU A 87 -10.61 -16.45 14.25
CA LEU A 87 -11.84 -15.85 14.75
C LEU A 87 -12.88 -15.70 13.63
N ALA A 88 -12.45 -15.19 12.46
CA ALA A 88 -13.29 -15.10 11.28
C ALA A 88 -13.79 -16.50 10.83
N ALA A 89 -12.89 -17.48 10.77
CA ALA A 89 -13.22 -18.84 10.37
C ALA A 89 -14.24 -19.51 11.34
N ARG A 90 -14.05 -19.33 12.64
CA ARG A 90 -14.99 -19.82 13.66
C ARG A 90 -16.37 -19.19 13.50
N HIS A 91 -16.45 -17.86 13.32
CA HIS A 91 -17.73 -17.16 13.18
C HIS A 91 -18.40 -17.39 11.81
N ALA A 92 -17.68 -17.95 10.85
CA ALA A 92 -18.25 -18.34 9.56
C ALA A 92 -19.28 -19.50 9.68
N ALA A 93 -19.17 -20.30 10.75
CA ALA A 93 -20.14 -21.34 11.11
C ALA A 93 -20.53 -22.27 9.93
N GLY A 94 -19.54 -22.70 9.14
CA GLY A 94 -19.74 -23.61 8.01
C GLY A 94 -20.09 -22.93 6.67
N SER A 95 -20.20 -21.60 6.63
CA SER A 95 -20.55 -20.85 5.41
C SER A 95 -19.35 -20.20 4.76
N SER A 96 -18.98 -20.64 3.55
CA SER A 96 -17.93 -20.04 2.72
C SER A 96 -18.17 -18.56 2.42
N ARG A 97 -19.42 -18.18 2.15
CA ARG A 97 -19.78 -16.78 1.88
C ARG A 97 -19.61 -15.89 3.11
N ARG A 98 -19.92 -16.41 4.31
CA ARG A 98 -19.71 -15.69 5.56
C ARG A 98 -18.23 -15.61 5.90
N LEU A 99 -17.46 -16.69 5.67
CA LEU A 99 -16.01 -16.65 5.82
C LEU A 99 -15.39 -15.57 4.93
N PHE A 100 -15.80 -15.51 3.66
CA PHE A 100 -15.32 -14.50 2.71
C PHE A 100 -15.59 -13.08 3.20
N LEU A 101 -16.80 -12.80 3.70
CA LEU A 101 -17.15 -11.49 4.27
C LEU A 101 -16.31 -11.14 5.51
N LEU A 102 -16.14 -12.11 6.43
CA LEU A 102 -15.41 -11.89 7.67
C LEU A 102 -13.92 -11.69 7.44
N ILE A 103 -13.29 -12.49 6.56
CA ILE A 103 -11.89 -12.26 6.15
C ILE A 103 -11.73 -10.92 5.44
N TYR A 104 -12.69 -10.53 4.60
CA TYR A 104 -12.69 -9.23 3.95
C TYR A 104 -12.74 -8.09 4.98
N GLY A 105 -13.62 -8.21 5.99
CA GLY A 105 -13.70 -7.26 7.09
C GLY A 105 -12.40 -7.17 7.91
N VAL A 106 -11.79 -8.33 8.24
CA VAL A 106 -10.48 -8.36 8.91
C VAL A 106 -9.42 -7.66 8.06
N GLY A 107 -9.36 -7.95 6.75
CA GLY A 107 -8.43 -7.30 5.84
C GLY A 107 -8.63 -5.78 5.77
N ALA A 108 -9.90 -5.31 5.75
CA ALA A 108 -10.20 -3.88 5.78
C ALA A 108 -9.69 -3.21 7.06
N VAL A 109 -9.92 -3.83 8.22
CA VAL A 109 -9.43 -3.32 9.52
C VAL A 109 -7.91 -3.30 9.57
N VAL A 110 -7.25 -4.40 9.17
CA VAL A 110 -5.78 -4.48 9.18
C VAL A 110 -5.18 -3.43 8.24
N THR A 111 -5.71 -3.28 7.01
CA THR A 111 -5.22 -2.27 6.07
C THR A 111 -5.40 -0.86 6.64
N THR A 112 -6.56 -0.57 7.20
CA THR A 112 -6.88 0.78 7.71
C THR A 112 -5.98 1.21 8.85
N PHE A 113 -5.66 0.32 9.80
CA PHE A 113 -4.97 0.66 11.05
C PHE A 113 -3.49 0.27 11.08
N LEU A 114 -3.05 -0.63 10.20
CA LEU A 114 -1.64 -0.98 10.09
C LEU A 114 -1.04 -0.49 8.76
N SER A 115 -1.34 -1.16 7.67
CA SER A 115 -0.98 -0.74 6.31
C SER A 115 -1.42 -1.79 5.28
N ASN A 116 -1.41 -1.39 4.01
CA ASN A 116 -1.60 -2.29 2.88
C ASN A 116 -0.54 -3.41 2.83
N ASP A 117 0.71 -3.11 3.16
CA ASP A 117 1.80 -4.10 3.16
C ASP A 117 1.59 -5.16 4.24
N ALA A 118 1.16 -4.76 5.46
CA ALA A 118 0.83 -5.70 6.52
C ALA A 118 -0.28 -6.67 6.10
N THR A 119 -1.32 -6.19 5.45
CA THR A 119 -2.41 -7.02 4.92
C THR A 119 -1.91 -8.01 3.87
N ALA A 120 -1.08 -7.55 2.95
CA ALA A 120 -0.57 -8.38 1.87
C ALA A 120 0.43 -9.45 2.37
N VAL A 121 1.33 -9.09 3.27
CA VAL A 121 2.46 -9.95 3.70
C VAL A 121 2.09 -10.83 4.89
N VAL A 122 1.43 -10.24 5.88
CA VAL A 122 1.25 -10.88 7.19
C VAL A 122 -0.11 -11.55 7.31
N LEU A 123 -1.18 -10.91 6.83
CA LEU A 123 -2.51 -11.50 6.88
C LEU A 123 -2.66 -12.67 5.90
N THR A 124 -1.98 -12.68 4.76
CA THR A 124 -2.09 -13.75 3.75
C THR A 124 -1.77 -15.15 4.29
N PRO A 125 -0.62 -15.40 4.95
CA PRO A 125 -0.36 -16.72 5.55
C PRO A 125 -1.34 -17.08 6.66
N ALA A 126 -1.79 -16.11 7.47
CA ALA A 126 -2.80 -16.33 8.50
C ALA A 126 -4.14 -16.78 7.91
N VAL A 127 -4.59 -16.14 6.83
CA VAL A 127 -5.79 -16.53 6.08
C VAL A 127 -5.61 -17.92 5.44
N ALA A 128 -4.42 -18.23 4.90
CA ALA A 128 -4.13 -19.57 4.37
C ALA A 128 -4.24 -20.65 5.46
N ALA A 129 -3.69 -20.39 6.64
CA ALA A 129 -3.79 -21.31 7.78
C ALA A 129 -5.25 -21.49 8.26
N ALA A 130 -6.01 -20.40 8.37
CA ALA A 130 -7.43 -20.43 8.72
C ALA A 130 -8.28 -21.19 7.69
N ALA A 131 -8.02 -20.99 6.39
CA ALA A 131 -8.69 -21.70 5.31
C ALA A 131 -8.41 -23.21 5.37
N ARG A 132 -7.15 -23.62 5.63
CA ARG A 132 -6.80 -25.04 5.85
C ARG A 132 -7.54 -25.63 7.04
N THR A 133 -7.55 -24.92 8.17
CA THR A 133 -8.25 -25.38 9.40
C THR A 133 -9.76 -25.48 9.17
N ALA A 134 -10.34 -24.58 8.41
CA ALA A 134 -11.75 -24.61 8.02
C ALA A 134 -12.05 -25.63 6.90
N LYS A 135 -11.05 -26.40 6.45
CA LYS A 135 -11.16 -27.39 5.37
C LYS A 135 -11.78 -26.79 4.09
N VAL A 136 -11.34 -25.62 3.73
CA VAL A 136 -11.75 -24.95 2.49
C VAL A 136 -11.16 -25.70 1.29
N GLY A 137 -11.99 -26.09 0.32
CA GLY A 137 -11.53 -26.80 -0.89
C GLY A 137 -10.68 -25.93 -1.81
N GLU A 138 -11.09 -24.69 -2.02
CA GLU A 138 -10.37 -23.69 -2.84
C GLU A 138 -9.98 -22.46 -1.98
N PRO A 139 -8.75 -22.36 -1.49
CA PRO A 139 -8.33 -21.25 -0.62
C PRO A 139 -8.11 -19.93 -1.37
N LEU A 140 -7.86 -19.98 -2.69
CA LEU A 140 -7.48 -18.82 -3.49
C LEU A 140 -8.46 -17.63 -3.39
N PRO A 141 -9.80 -17.79 -3.39
CA PRO A 141 -10.73 -16.69 -3.20
C PRO A 141 -10.49 -15.86 -1.95
N TYR A 142 -10.15 -16.50 -0.84
CA TYR A 142 -9.89 -15.84 0.46
C TYR A 142 -8.53 -15.14 0.46
N LEU A 143 -7.55 -15.72 -0.23
CA LEU A 143 -6.20 -15.13 -0.35
C LEU A 143 -6.19 -13.92 -1.29
N LEU A 144 -7.03 -13.94 -2.34
CA LEU A 144 -7.24 -12.77 -3.21
C LEU A 144 -7.79 -11.56 -2.43
N ILE A 145 -8.60 -11.79 -1.38
CA ILE A 145 -9.05 -10.71 -0.50
C ILE A 145 -7.87 -9.88 -0.01
N CYS A 146 -6.79 -10.54 0.48
CA CYS A 146 -5.64 -9.83 1.04
C CYS A 146 -4.98 -8.89 0.03
N ALA A 147 -4.89 -9.27 -1.25
CA ALA A 147 -4.36 -8.41 -2.29
C ALA A 147 -5.30 -7.24 -2.62
N PHE A 148 -6.59 -7.53 -2.82
CA PHE A 148 -7.54 -6.52 -3.29
C PHE A 148 -7.92 -5.52 -2.21
N ILE A 149 -8.12 -5.97 -0.95
CA ILE A 149 -8.49 -5.08 0.15
C ILE A 149 -7.29 -4.24 0.62
N ALA A 150 -6.07 -4.75 0.51
CA ALA A 150 -4.86 -3.99 0.80
C ALA A 150 -4.79 -2.68 0.02
N ASN A 151 -5.25 -2.69 -1.23
CA ASN A 151 -5.31 -1.50 -2.06
C ASN A 151 -6.64 -0.74 -1.90
N ALA A 152 -7.79 -1.44 -1.76
CA ALA A 152 -9.10 -0.79 -1.69
C ALA A 152 -9.35 -0.04 -0.37
N ALA A 153 -8.72 -0.46 0.74
CA ALA A 153 -8.83 0.20 2.04
C ALA A 153 -7.63 1.12 2.35
N SER A 154 -6.71 1.32 1.40
CA SER A 154 -5.44 1.98 1.63
C SER A 154 -5.53 3.50 1.80
N PHE A 155 -6.66 4.11 1.48
CA PHE A 155 -6.90 5.55 1.65
C PHE A 155 -8.03 5.89 2.65
N VAL A 156 -8.44 4.93 3.49
CA VAL A 156 -9.40 5.19 4.58
C VAL A 156 -8.83 6.19 5.58
N LEU A 157 -7.60 5.96 6.01
CA LEU A 157 -6.86 6.86 6.89
C LEU A 157 -5.52 7.27 6.26
N PRO A 158 -4.93 8.40 6.67
CA PRO A 158 -3.62 8.81 6.17
C PRO A 158 -2.54 7.73 6.34
N ILE A 159 -2.67 6.93 7.39
CA ILE A 159 -1.73 5.88 7.81
C ILE A 159 -1.89 4.55 7.08
N SER A 160 -2.96 4.37 6.30
CA SER A 160 -3.29 3.07 5.70
C SER A 160 -2.34 2.68 4.55
N ASN A 161 -1.61 3.65 3.96
CA ASN A 161 -0.63 3.42 2.91
C ASN A 161 0.48 4.48 2.96
N PRO A 162 1.77 4.08 2.88
CA PRO A 162 2.87 5.04 2.75
C PRO A 162 2.76 6.00 1.56
N ALA A 163 2.10 5.59 0.47
CA ALA A 163 1.85 6.43 -0.69
C ALA A 163 1.04 7.69 -0.35
N ASN A 164 0.18 7.64 0.67
CA ASN A 164 -0.58 8.79 1.15
C ASN A 164 0.35 9.90 1.66
N LEU A 165 1.38 9.52 2.44
CA LEU A 165 2.40 10.46 2.93
C LEU A 165 3.25 11.02 1.79
N VAL A 166 3.50 10.22 0.77
CA VAL A 166 4.25 10.63 -0.41
C VAL A 166 3.47 11.68 -1.21
N ILE A 167 2.19 11.45 -1.47
CA ILE A 167 1.37 12.34 -2.32
C ILE A 167 1.15 13.70 -1.66
N TYR A 168 0.86 13.72 -0.38
CA TYR A 168 0.65 14.96 0.35
C TYR A 168 1.96 15.60 0.85
N GLY A 169 2.99 14.80 1.13
CA GLY A 169 4.28 15.27 1.64
C GLY A 169 4.12 16.09 2.91
N SER A 170 4.65 17.32 2.88
CA SER A 170 4.54 18.26 4.01
C SER A 170 3.18 18.97 4.14
N ARG A 171 2.25 18.70 3.24
CA ARG A 171 0.89 19.31 3.21
C ARG A 171 -0.19 18.30 3.52
N MET A 172 0.09 17.34 4.41
CA MET A 172 -0.90 16.35 4.83
C MET A 172 -2.10 17.08 5.47
N PRO A 173 -3.33 16.85 4.98
CA PRO A 173 -4.50 17.47 5.59
C PRO A 173 -4.74 16.91 6.99
N PRO A 174 -5.23 17.73 7.94
CA PRO A 174 -5.67 17.26 9.24
C PRO A 174 -6.71 16.13 9.11
N LEU A 175 -6.76 15.24 10.10
CA LEU A 175 -7.63 14.07 10.07
C LEU A 175 -9.08 14.36 9.70
N GLN A 176 -9.66 15.45 10.23
CA GLN A 176 -11.03 15.82 9.91
C GLN A 176 -11.21 16.07 8.40
N GLN A 177 -10.32 16.86 7.80
CA GLN A 177 -10.36 17.15 6.36
C GLN A 177 -10.09 15.89 5.52
N TRP A 178 -9.22 15.00 6.02
CA TRP A 178 -9.00 13.70 5.39
C TRP A 178 -10.27 12.86 5.36
N LEU A 179 -10.96 12.74 6.50
CA LEU A 179 -12.21 11.97 6.59
C LEU A 179 -13.31 12.57 5.73
N GLU A 180 -13.46 13.90 5.71
CA GLU A 180 -14.40 14.59 4.83
C GLU A 180 -14.12 14.27 3.34
N ALA A 181 -12.84 14.20 2.96
CA ALA A 181 -12.43 13.94 1.59
C ALA A 181 -12.52 12.47 1.17
N TYR A 182 -12.18 11.53 2.08
CA TYR A 182 -11.89 10.15 1.71
C TYR A 182 -12.80 9.10 2.35
N LEU A 183 -13.57 9.40 3.40
CA LEU A 183 -14.39 8.39 4.08
C LEU A 183 -15.43 7.76 3.15
N VAL A 184 -16.18 8.59 2.41
CA VAL A 184 -17.19 8.10 1.46
C VAL A 184 -16.54 7.41 0.27
N PRO A 185 -15.52 7.99 -0.42
CA PRO A 185 -14.79 7.29 -1.49
C PRO A 185 -14.19 5.96 -1.06
N SER A 186 -13.61 5.88 0.14
CA SER A 186 -13.08 4.62 0.67
C SER A 186 -14.15 3.58 0.93
N ALA A 187 -15.27 3.99 1.53
CA ALA A 187 -16.40 3.08 1.75
C ALA A 187 -16.95 2.53 0.41
N VAL A 188 -17.07 3.39 -0.59
CA VAL A 188 -17.50 3.03 -1.95
C VAL A 188 -16.49 2.06 -2.58
N ALA A 189 -15.20 2.34 -2.50
CA ALA A 189 -14.14 1.47 -3.03
C ALA A 189 -14.15 0.09 -2.36
N ILE A 190 -14.25 0.05 -1.02
CA ILE A 190 -14.29 -1.19 -0.24
C ILE A 190 -15.53 -2.01 -0.60
N VAL A 191 -16.71 -1.40 -0.62
CA VAL A 191 -17.96 -2.10 -0.93
C VAL A 191 -17.99 -2.58 -2.38
N ALA A 192 -17.61 -1.73 -3.34
CA ALA A 192 -17.55 -2.10 -4.75
C ALA A 192 -16.57 -3.26 -4.98
N THR A 193 -15.36 -3.17 -4.43
CA THR A 193 -14.35 -4.23 -4.51
C THR A 193 -14.88 -5.54 -3.92
N TYR A 194 -15.54 -5.49 -2.76
CA TYR A 194 -16.16 -6.66 -2.13
C TYR A 194 -17.20 -7.32 -3.02
N LEU A 195 -18.15 -6.54 -3.52
CA LEU A 195 -19.27 -7.05 -4.32
C LEU A 195 -18.78 -7.66 -5.63
N LEU A 196 -17.86 -6.98 -6.31
CA LEU A 196 -17.29 -7.46 -7.57
C LEU A 196 -16.41 -8.69 -7.37
N LEU A 197 -15.55 -8.70 -6.36
CA LEU A 197 -14.71 -9.85 -6.06
C LEU A 197 -15.55 -11.07 -5.65
N ARG A 198 -16.58 -10.87 -4.80
CA ARG A 198 -17.55 -11.91 -4.45
C ARG A 198 -18.32 -12.43 -5.67
N PHE A 199 -18.69 -11.55 -6.59
CA PHE A 199 -19.37 -11.94 -7.83
C PHE A 199 -18.46 -12.81 -8.70
N VAL A 200 -17.20 -12.44 -8.88
CA VAL A 200 -16.22 -13.23 -9.65
C VAL A 200 -15.99 -14.60 -8.99
N GLN A 201 -15.90 -14.64 -7.67
CA GLN A 201 -15.60 -15.87 -6.90
C GLN A 201 -16.85 -16.67 -6.52
N ARG A 202 -18.05 -16.30 -6.96
CA ARG A 202 -19.32 -16.85 -6.48
C ARG A 202 -19.42 -18.39 -6.52
N ARG A 203 -18.84 -19.01 -7.56
CA ARG A 203 -18.87 -20.50 -7.70
C ARG A 203 -18.01 -21.19 -6.66
N ALA A 204 -16.82 -20.69 -6.40
CA ALA A 204 -15.93 -21.22 -5.37
C ALA A 204 -16.52 -21.05 -3.95
N LEU A 205 -17.37 -20.03 -3.74
CA LEU A 205 -18.03 -19.75 -2.46
C LEU A 205 -19.33 -20.54 -2.22
N GLU A 206 -19.70 -21.47 -3.10
CA GLU A 206 -20.85 -22.37 -2.92
C GLU A 206 -20.50 -23.62 -2.11
N GLN A 207 -19.22 -23.91 -1.93
CA GLN A 207 -18.74 -25.07 -1.18
C GLN A 207 -18.98 -24.88 0.33
N GLY A 208 -19.34 -25.96 1.02
CA GLY A 208 -19.39 -25.97 2.48
C GLY A 208 -17.97 -26.01 3.07
N ILE A 209 -17.84 -25.49 4.28
CA ILE A 209 -16.61 -25.54 5.06
C ILE A 209 -16.87 -26.16 6.43
N ALA A 210 -15.83 -26.46 7.21
CA ALA A 210 -15.99 -26.99 8.56
C ALA A 210 -16.76 -25.99 9.45
N LYS A 211 -17.70 -26.52 10.25
CA LYS A 211 -18.48 -25.71 11.19
C LYS A 211 -17.70 -25.38 12.44
N ASP A 212 -16.96 -26.35 12.95
CA ASP A 212 -16.21 -26.24 14.20
C ASP A 212 -14.73 -25.98 13.87
N VAL A 213 -14.35 -24.71 13.93
CA VAL A 213 -12.97 -24.27 13.77
C VAL A 213 -12.42 -23.91 15.15
N PRO A 214 -11.32 -24.54 15.60
CA PRO A 214 -10.73 -24.21 16.88
C PRO A 214 -10.20 -22.77 16.87
N LEU A 215 -10.49 -22.03 17.95
CA LEU A 215 -9.95 -20.68 18.16
C LEU A 215 -8.81 -20.78 19.19
N PRO A 216 -7.56 -20.55 18.78
CA PRO A 216 -6.46 -20.48 19.73
C PRO A 216 -6.65 -19.31 20.70
N ALA A 217 -6.22 -19.47 21.95
CA ALA A 217 -6.23 -18.36 22.90
C ALA A 217 -5.18 -17.33 22.49
N LEU A 218 -5.57 -16.07 22.36
CA LEU A 218 -4.61 -14.99 22.14
C LEU A 218 -3.74 -14.83 23.39
N THR A 219 -2.42 -14.91 23.20
CA THR A 219 -1.44 -14.77 24.29
C THR A 219 -1.51 -13.38 24.94
N ALA A 220 -0.94 -13.24 26.12
CA ALA A 220 -0.83 -11.94 26.79
C ALA A 220 0.00 -10.96 25.94
N ALA A 221 1.03 -11.46 25.26
CA ALA A 221 1.86 -10.69 24.34
C ALA A 221 1.07 -10.28 23.07
N GLY A 222 0.27 -11.18 22.50
CA GLY A 222 -0.61 -10.87 21.38
C GLY A 222 -1.66 -9.80 21.73
N LYS A 223 -2.22 -9.85 22.94
CA LYS A 223 -3.12 -8.78 23.44
C LYS A 223 -2.38 -7.45 23.60
N MET A 224 -1.12 -7.49 24.07
CA MET A 224 -0.30 -6.29 24.23
C MET A 224 0.10 -5.71 22.87
N ALA A 225 0.42 -6.55 21.87
CA ALA A 225 0.65 -6.11 20.49
C ALA A 225 -0.61 -5.45 19.91
N ALA A 226 -1.79 -6.06 20.10
CA ALA A 226 -3.06 -5.46 19.68
C ALA A 226 -3.33 -4.11 20.36
N ALA A 227 -3.11 -4.02 21.67
CA ALA A 227 -3.24 -2.76 22.43
C ALA A 227 -2.23 -1.71 21.91
N GLY A 228 -1.00 -2.12 21.59
CA GLY A 228 0.02 -1.25 20.99
C GLY A 228 -0.38 -0.70 19.63
N ILE A 229 -0.98 -1.53 18.77
CA ILE A 229 -1.54 -1.08 17.48
C ILE A 229 -2.65 -0.05 17.69
N VAL A 230 -3.59 -0.33 18.59
CA VAL A 230 -4.68 0.61 18.91
C VAL A 230 -4.11 1.92 19.49
N ALA A 231 -3.17 1.84 20.42
CA ALA A 231 -2.52 3.02 20.99
C ALA A 231 -1.77 3.82 19.92
N THR A 232 -1.06 3.15 19.01
CA THR A 232 -0.38 3.79 17.88
C THR A 232 -1.40 4.47 16.97
N ALA A 233 -2.50 3.80 16.63
CA ALA A 233 -3.56 4.41 15.83
C ALA A 233 -4.11 5.68 16.50
N VAL A 234 -4.38 5.66 17.81
CA VAL A 234 -4.82 6.85 18.56
C VAL A 234 -3.77 7.96 18.51
N VAL A 235 -2.49 7.64 18.73
CA VAL A 235 -1.39 8.61 18.64
C VAL A 235 -1.34 9.24 17.24
N LEU A 236 -1.44 8.44 16.19
CA LEU A 236 -1.37 8.92 14.81
C LEU A 236 -2.60 9.75 14.41
N LEU A 237 -3.79 9.34 14.82
CA LEU A 237 -5.00 10.13 14.60
C LEU A 237 -4.94 11.47 15.34
N THR A 238 -4.42 11.47 16.56
CA THR A 238 -4.21 12.71 17.33
C THR A 238 -3.12 13.58 16.69
N SER A 239 -2.00 13.00 16.25
CA SER A 239 -0.94 13.71 15.55
C SER A 239 -1.47 14.34 14.25
N SER A 240 -2.25 13.59 13.48
CA SER A 240 -2.90 14.10 12.26
C SER A 240 -3.88 15.24 12.56
N ALA A 241 -4.65 15.14 13.65
CA ALA A 241 -5.57 16.20 14.06
C ALA A 241 -4.85 17.48 14.51
N LEU A 242 -3.61 17.35 15.01
CA LEU A 242 -2.77 18.47 15.46
C LEU A 242 -1.78 18.95 14.38
N ASP A 243 -1.92 18.50 13.14
CA ASP A 243 -1.03 18.82 12.00
C ASP A 243 0.45 18.46 12.26
N ILE A 244 0.68 17.39 13.04
CA ILE A 244 2.01 16.86 13.33
C ILE A 244 2.34 15.79 12.27
N ARG A 245 3.57 15.82 11.73
CA ARG A 245 4.06 14.80 10.80
C ARG A 245 3.99 13.42 11.43
N LEU A 246 3.57 12.41 10.66
CA LEU A 246 3.22 11.09 11.19
C LEU A 246 4.44 10.16 11.39
N GLY A 247 5.56 10.42 10.74
CA GLY A 247 6.70 9.51 10.74
C GLY A 247 7.29 9.30 12.13
N LEU A 248 7.68 10.37 12.83
CA LEU A 248 8.32 10.27 14.15
C LEU A 248 7.38 9.67 15.21
N PRO A 249 6.11 10.10 15.33
CA PRO A 249 5.16 9.45 16.24
C PRO A 249 5.00 7.95 15.97
N THR A 250 4.96 7.53 14.70
CA THR A 250 4.88 6.12 14.33
C THR A 250 6.12 5.34 14.75
N ALA A 251 7.31 5.88 14.47
CA ALA A 251 8.57 5.24 14.85
C ALA A 251 8.67 5.06 16.38
N ILE A 252 8.30 6.08 17.14
CA ILE A 252 8.31 6.03 18.61
C ILE A 252 7.29 5.00 19.12
N ALA A 253 6.04 5.08 18.69
CA ALA A 253 4.97 4.20 19.15
C ALA A 253 5.25 2.73 18.78
N GLY A 254 5.71 2.47 17.54
CA GLY A 254 6.10 1.14 17.09
C GLY A 254 7.25 0.57 17.90
N THR A 255 8.30 1.38 18.13
CA THR A 255 9.46 0.97 18.94
C THR A 255 9.06 0.69 20.39
N LEU A 256 8.27 1.56 21.01
CA LEU A 256 7.81 1.36 22.39
C LEU A 256 6.97 0.09 22.51
N THR A 257 6.05 -0.16 21.57
CA THR A 257 5.25 -1.38 21.55
C THR A 257 6.15 -2.61 21.43
N ALA A 258 7.10 -2.60 20.50
CA ALA A 258 8.03 -3.70 20.30
C ALA A 258 8.87 -3.97 21.57
N VAL A 259 9.44 -2.93 22.16
CA VAL A 259 10.24 -3.02 23.40
C VAL A 259 9.39 -3.59 24.55
N MET A 260 8.18 -3.09 24.76
CA MET A 260 7.29 -3.57 25.83
C MET A 260 6.95 -5.06 25.67
N VAL A 261 6.63 -5.52 24.44
CA VAL A 261 6.32 -6.93 24.18
C VAL A 261 7.56 -7.80 24.41
N LEU A 262 8.72 -7.39 23.87
CA LEU A 262 9.96 -8.14 23.99
C LEU A 262 10.44 -8.27 25.44
N LEU A 263 10.38 -7.18 26.22
CA LEU A 263 10.75 -7.20 27.63
C LEU A 263 9.84 -8.13 28.44
N ARG A 264 8.52 -8.09 28.16
CA ARG A 264 7.56 -8.96 28.84
C ARG A 264 7.82 -10.43 28.55
N GLU A 265 8.04 -10.78 27.29
CA GLU A 265 8.27 -12.18 26.86
C GLU A 265 9.73 -12.63 27.08
N ARG A 266 10.62 -11.72 27.49
CA ARG A 266 12.07 -11.97 27.59
C ARG A 266 12.66 -12.54 26.30
N LYS A 267 12.12 -12.11 25.15
CA LYS A 267 12.58 -12.52 23.83
C LYS A 267 13.69 -11.63 23.32
N SER A 268 14.63 -12.21 22.56
CA SER A 268 15.67 -11.45 21.86
C SER A 268 15.06 -10.62 20.73
N PRO A 269 15.44 -9.33 20.59
CA PRO A 269 14.96 -8.50 19.47
C PRO A 269 15.46 -8.98 18.11
N TRP A 270 16.49 -9.83 18.10
CA TRP A 270 17.18 -10.24 16.88
C TRP A 270 16.27 -10.94 15.84
N ARG A 271 15.29 -11.72 16.28
CA ARG A 271 14.32 -12.37 15.37
C ARG A 271 13.50 -11.33 14.64
N ILE A 272 12.94 -10.36 15.36
CA ILE A 272 12.13 -9.29 14.79
C ILE A 272 12.96 -8.46 13.82
N VAL A 273 14.15 -8.02 14.26
CA VAL A 273 15.06 -7.25 13.40
C VAL A 273 15.42 -8.01 12.12
N LYS A 274 15.61 -9.32 12.18
CA LYS A 274 15.95 -10.14 11.01
C LYS A 274 14.78 -10.31 10.04
N ASP A 275 13.56 -10.40 10.55
CA ASP A 275 12.35 -10.71 9.75
C ASP A 275 11.71 -9.45 9.16
N ILE A 276 12.05 -8.25 9.65
CA ILE A 276 11.62 -6.97 9.06
C ILE A 276 12.14 -6.85 7.61
N SER A 277 11.30 -6.34 6.74
CA SER A 277 11.60 -6.10 5.32
C SER A 277 12.44 -4.83 5.12
N TRP A 278 13.67 -4.80 5.65
CA TRP A 278 14.57 -3.63 5.57
C TRP A 278 14.83 -3.09 4.18
N GLY A 279 14.71 -3.93 3.15
CA GLY A 279 14.87 -3.53 1.76
C GLY A 279 13.90 -2.46 1.29
N VAL A 280 12.77 -2.26 1.98
CA VAL A 280 11.78 -1.24 1.62
C VAL A 280 12.35 0.17 1.82
N LEU A 281 13.16 0.41 2.86
CA LEU A 281 13.72 1.74 3.13
C LEU A 281 14.70 2.20 2.02
N PRO A 282 15.73 1.43 1.62
CA PRO A 282 16.58 1.82 0.51
C PRO A 282 15.86 1.82 -0.85
N LEU A 283 14.83 0.98 -1.04
CA LEU A 283 13.96 1.06 -2.21
C LEU A 283 13.33 2.44 -2.33
N VAL A 284 12.64 2.88 -1.28
CA VAL A 284 11.96 4.18 -1.29
C VAL A 284 12.96 5.33 -1.42
N ALA A 285 14.12 5.26 -0.75
CA ALA A 285 15.18 6.26 -0.90
C ALA A 285 15.69 6.36 -2.35
N GLY A 286 15.95 5.22 -3.00
CA GLY A 286 16.35 5.18 -4.41
C GLY A 286 15.29 5.78 -5.34
N LEU A 287 14.00 5.50 -5.08
CA LEU A 287 12.89 6.06 -5.85
C LEU A 287 12.79 7.59 -5.71
N PHE A 288 12.99 8.14 -4.51
CA PHE A 288 13.05 9.59 -4.31
C PHE A 288 14.17 10.24 -5.13
N VAL A 289 15.36 9.61 -5.19
CA VAL A 289 16.49 10.11 -6.00
C VAL A 289 16.17 10.04 -7.49
N LEU A 290 15.55 8.94 -7.96
CA LEU A 290 15.14 8.82 -9.36
C LEU A 290 14.14 9.89 -9.77
N VAL A 291 13.15 10.20 -8.91
CA VAL A 291 12.16 11.26 -9.17
C VAL A 291 12.78 12.63 -9.10
N GLU A 292 13.77 12.88 -8.20
CA GLU A 292 14.56 14.12 -8.19
C GLU A 292 15.28 14.36 -9.52
N ALA A 293 15.88 13.31 -10.08
CA ALA A 293 16.51 13.38 -11.39
C ALA A 293 15.49 13.64 -12.51
N LEU A 294 14.34 12.98 -12.48
CA LEU A 294 13.26 13.20 -13.45
C LEU A 294 12.73 14.64 -13.38
N GLY A 295 12.73 15.27 -12.20
CA GLY A 295 12.39 16.68 -12.05
C GLY A 295 13.26 17.60 -12.91
N LYS A 296 14.54 17.28 -13.11
CA LYS A 296 15.47 18.07 -13.93
C LYS A 296 15.26 17.91 -15.44
N THR A 297 14.45 16.94 -15.87
CA THR A 297 14.15 16.73 -17.30
C THR A 297 13.04 17.61 -17.85
N GLY A 298 12.32 18.35 -17.00
CA GLY A 298 11.13 19.09 -17.38
C GLY A 298 9.86 18.22 -17.49
N LEU A 299 9.95 16.91 -17.24
CA LEU A 299 8.80 16.01 -17.25
C LEU A 299 7.74 16.43 -16.21
N ILE A 300 8.18 16.74 -15.01
CA ILE A 300 7.29 17.18 -13.91
C ILE A 300 6.58 18.48 -14.30
N ASP A 301 7.32 19.45 -14.88
CA ASP A 301 6.76 20.73 -15.31
C ASP A 301 5.74 20.55 -16.43
N THR A 302 6.00 19.64 -17.37
CA THR A 302 5.08 19.31 -18.46
C THR A 302 3.77 18.72 -17.90
N ILE A 303 3.86 17.75 -16.99
CA ILE A 303 2.67 17.16 -16.35
C ILE A 303 1.93 18.24 -15.54
N ALA A 304 2.66 19.07 -14.79
CA ALA A 304 2.09 20.16 -14.00
C ALA A 304 1.36 21.19 -14.88
N ALA A 305 1.92 21.53 -16.04
CA ALA A 305 1.26 22.42 -17.00
C ALA A 305 -0.05 21.83 -17.54
N LEU A 306 -0.04 20.54 -17.89
CA LEU A 306 -1.25 19.82 -18.34
C LEU A 306 -2.34 19.79 -17.24
N LEU A 307 -1.94 19.56 -15.98
CA LEU A 307 -2.87 19.56 -14.85
C LEU A 307 -3.49 20.95 -14.63
N ARG A 308 -2.71 22.03 -14.73
CA ARG A 308 -3.20 23.41 -14.60
C ARG A 308 -4.15 23.77 -15.72
N ASP A 309 -3.71 23.61 -16.97
CA ASP A 309 -4.52 23.93 -18.14
C ASP A 309 -5.84 23.15 -18.15
N GLY A 310 -5.79 21.85 -17.86
CA GLY A 310 -6.96 21.02 -17.77
C GLY A 310 -7.90 21.44 -16.61
N ALA A 311 -7.36 21.80 -15.44
CA ALA A 311 -8.15 22.24 -14.30
C ALA A 311 -8.83 23.59 -14.54
N ASP A 312 -8.19 24.50 -15.26
CA ASP A 312 -8.75 25.81 -15.62
C ASP A 312 -9.92 25.68 -16.59
N HIS A 313 -9.92 24.67 -17.48
CA HIS A 313 -10.98 24.47 -18.47
C HIS A 313 -12.07 23.51 -17.99
N ALA A 314 -11.74 22.45 -17.28
CA ALA A 314 -12.66 21.38 -16.89
C ALA A 314 -12.19 20.63 -15.63
N ALA A 315 -12.21 21.25 -14.46
CA ALA A 315 -11.62 20.74 -13.22
C ALA A 315 -12.07 19.30 -12.86
N ALA A 316 -13.36 19.00 -12.94
CA ALA A 316 -13.89 17.67 -12.62
C ALA A 316 -13.40 16.59 -13.61
N LEU A 317 -13.39 16.90 -14.91
CA LEU A 317 -12.90 15.99 -15.94
C LEU A 317 -11.39 15.76 -15.78
N THR A 318 -10.61 16.81 -15.53
CA THR A 318 -9.17 16.73 -15.27
C THR A 318 -8.87 15.86 -14.06
N ALA A 319 -9.61 16.02 -12.96
CA ALA A 319 -9.49 15.17 -11.79
C ALA A 319 -9.79 13.70 -12.13
N ALA A 320 -10.90 13.42 -12.81
CA ALA A 320 -11.27 12.06 -13.20
C ALA A 320 -10.21 11.41 -14.10
N LEU A 321 -9.79 12.12 -15.16
CA LEU A 321 -8.77 11.62 -16.11
C LEU A 321 -7.41 11.43 -15.44
N SER A 322 -7.01 12.32 -14.55
CA SER A 322 -5.74 12.20 -13.80
C SER A 322 -5.76 10.98 -12.89
N GLY A 323 -6.87 10.74 -12.16
CA GLY A 323 -7.05 9.55 -11.34
C GLY A 323 -7.02 8.25 -12.14
N LEU A 324 -7.66 8.22 -13.31
CA LEU A 324 -7.64 7.06 -14.21
C LEU A 324 -6.26 6.84 -14.81
N ALA A 325 -5.60 7.91 -15.28
CA ALA A 325 -4.28 7.84 -15.89
C ALA A 325 -3.24 7.31 -14.90
N ILE A 326 -3.23 7.84 -13.65
CA ILE A 326 -2.28 7.40 -12.64
C ILE A 326 -2.56 5.96 -12.16
N ALA A 327 -3.82 5.54 -12.13
CA ALA A 327 -4.18 4.16 -11.82
C ALA A 327 -3.61 3.19 -12.86
N LEU A 328 -3.67 3.53 -14.15
CA LEU A 328 -3.04 2.75 -15.20
C LEU A 328 -1.51 2.81 -15.13
N ALA A 329 -0.94 4.00 -14.93
CA ALA A 329 0.50 4.17 -14.78
C ALA A 329 1.06 3.38 -13.60
N SER A 330 0.35 3.29 -12.48
CA SER A 330 0.73 2.47 -11.33
C SER A 330 0.94 0.99 -11.69
N ASN A 331 0.22 0.47 -12.66
CA ASN A 331 0.39 -0.92 -13.12
C ASN A 331 1.58 -1.10 -14.08
N LEU A 332 2.06 -0.02 -14.68
CA LEU A 332 3.21 -0.01 -15.58
C LEU A 332 4.53 0.26 -14.86
N ILE A 333 4.52 1.16 -13.87
CA ILE A 333 5.73 1.61 -13.18
C ILE A 333 5.71 1.40 -11.67
N ASN A 334 4.70 0.72 -11.13
CA ASN A 334 4.38 0.56 -9.71
C ASN A 334 3.82 1.85 -9.06
N ASN A 335 2.98 1.70 -8.04
CA ASN A 335 2.27 2.82 -7.42
C ASN A 335 3.19 3.81 -6.67
N LEU A 336 4.30 3.37 -6.08
CA LEU A 336 5.21 4.27 -5.38
C LEU A 336 5.93 5.25 -6.33
N PRO A 337 6.63 4.80 -7.40
CA PRO A 337 7.19 5.71 -8.39
C PRO A 337 6.12 6.58 -9.06
N ALA A 338 4.97 6.00 -9.43
CA ALA A 338 3.87 6.73 -10.03
C ALA A 338 3.35 7.83 -9.09
N GLY A 339 3.15 7.49 -7.81
CA GLY A 339 2.73 8.41 -6.77
C GLY A 339 3.74 9.55 -6.53
N LEU A 340 5.04 9.26 -6.51
CA LEU A 340 6.09 10.28 -6.37
C LEU A 340 6.11 11.28 -7.53
N ILE A 341 6.01 10.79 -8.77
CA ILE A 341 5.94 11.65 -9.97
C ILE A 341 4.67 12.51 -9.91
N ALA A 342 3.53 11.90 -9.61
CA ALA A 342 2.25 12.59 -9.51
C ALA A 342 2.23 13.62 -8.37
N ALA A 343 2.79 13.28 -7.20
CA ALA A 343 2.94 14.19 -6.08
C ALA A 343 3.74 15.45 -6.46
N SER A 344 4.89 15.25 -7.12
CA SER A 344 5.71 16.35 -7.59
C SER A 344 4.96 17.23 -8.60
N ALA A 345 4.24 16.62 -9.54
CA ALA A 345 3.45 17.36 -10.52
C ALA A 345 2.28 18.15 -9.90
N VAL A 346 1.54 17.52 -8.96
CA VAL A 346 0.44 18.17 -8.22
C VAL A 346 0.95 19.35 -7.40
N GLN A 347 2.09 19.21 -6.72
CA GLN A 347 2.71 20.28 -5.94
C GLN A 347 3.20 21.42 -6.82
N THR A 348 3.84 21.13 -7.96
CA THR A 348 4.29 22.11 -8.94
C THR A 348 3.12 22.82 -9.62
N ALA A 349 2.06 22.09 -9.93
CA ALA A 349 0.84 22.64 -10.53
C ALA A 349 0.01 23.46 -9.55
N GLN A 350 0.20 23.28 -8.25
CA GLN A 350 -0.70 23.79 -7.19
C GLN A 350 -2.16 23.36 -7.46
N SER A 351 -2.32 22.09 -7.87
CA SER A 351 -3.61 21.54 -8.29
C SER A 351 -4.65 21.61 -7.16
N GLY A 352 -5.90 21.82 -7.54
CA GLY A 352 -7.02 21.84 -6.60
C GLY A 352 -7.23 20.49 -5.90
N ALA A 353 -7.99 20.50 -4.81
CA ALA A 353 -8.23 19.34 -3.96
C ALA A 353 -8.79 18.12 -4.72
N HIS A 354 -9.70 18.32 -5.67
CA HIS A 354 -10.31 17.23 -6.45
C HIS A 354 -9.27 16.45 -7.29
N VAL A 355 -8.31 17.15 -7.92
CA VAL A 355 -7.24 16.51 -8.69
C VAL A 355 -6.35 15.69 -7.78
N THR A 356 -5.94 16.24 -6.64
CA THR A 356 -5.10 15.54 -5.66
C THR A 356 -5.80 14.30 -5.11
N ARG A 357 -7.10 14.42 -4.76
CA ARG A 357 -7.93 13.30 -4.28
C ARG A 357 -8.05 12.19 -5.31
N ALA A 358 -8.37 12.53 -6.55
CA ALA A 358 -8.52 11.55 -7.63
C ALA A 358 -7.20 10.83 -7.93
N ILE A 359 -6.08 11.56 -7.92
CA ILE A 359 -4.73 10.99 -8.08
C ILE A 359 -4.42 10.01 -6.94
N LEU A 360 -4.67 10.38 -5.69
CA LEU A 360 -4.44 9.49 -4.56
C LEU A 360 -5.27 8.21 -4.67
N ILE A 361 -6.56 8.32 -4.97
CA ILE A 361 -7.44 7.17 -5.21
C ILE A 361 -6.90 6.30 -6.35
N GLY A 362 -6.43 6.91 -7.42
CA GLY A 362 -5.83 6.20 -8.54
C GLY A 362 -4.55 5.44 -8.20
N VAL A 363 -3.66 6.05 -7.41
CA VAL A 363 -2.42 5.42 -6.92
C VAL A 363 -2.71 4.24 -6.01
N ASP A 364 -3.74 4.36 -5.17
CA ASP A 364 -4.07 3.37 -4.16
C ASP A 364 -4.91 2.21 -4.70
N LEU A 365 -5.96 2.51 -5.45
CA LEU A 365 -6.90 1.49 -5.95
C LEU A 365 -6.49 0.90 -7.31
N GLY A 366 -5.78 1.68 -8.14
CA GLY A 366 -5.28 1.25 -9.45
C GLY A 366 -4.51 -0.08 -9.46
N PRO A 367 -3.64 -0.34 -8.46
CA PRO A 367 -2.90 -1.61 -8.38
C PRO A 367 -3.75 -2.88 -8.31
N ASN A 368 -5.03 -2.80 -8.03
CA ASN A 368 -5.94 -3.94 -8.11
C ASN A 368 -6.13 -4.48 -9.54
N LEU A 369 -5.60 -3.80 -10.56
CA LEU A 369 -5.65 -4.28 -11.94
C LEU A 369 -4.64 -5.39 -12.22
N SER A 370 -3.40 -5.27 -11.75
CA SER A 370 -2.33 -6.21 -12.07
C SER A 370 -1.39 -6.49 -10.89
N VAL A 371 -0.67 -7.60 -10.99
CA VAL A 371 0.29 -8.02 -9.96
C VAL A 371 1.49 -7.07 -9.80
N THR A 372 1.75 -6.23 -10.78
CA THR A 372 2.87 -5.26 -10.78
C THR A 372 2.49 -3.91 -10.21
N GLY A 373 1.20 -3.68 -9.97
CA GLY A 373 0.66 -2.36 -9.63
C GLY A 373 1.12 -1.82 -8.28
N SER A 374 1.38 -2.66 -7.28
CA SER A 374 1.90 -2.23 -5.97
C SER A 374 2.93 -3.20 -5.41
N LEU A 375 3.78 -2.67 -4.51
CA LEU A 375 4.71 -3.49 -3.73
C LEU A 375 3.92 -4.52 -2.90
N ALA A 376 2.83 -4.12 -2.28
CA ALA A 376 1.95 -5.00 -1.52
C ALA A 376 1.50 -6.23 -2.34
N THR A 377 1.06 -6.05 -3.58
CA THR A 377 0.63 -7.15 -4.46
C THR A 377 1.81 -8.08 -4.82
N ILE A 378 2.99 -7.52 -5.04
CA ILE A 378 4.20 -8.31 -5.31
C ILE A 378 4.61 -9.14 -4.09
N LEU A 379 4.54 -8.55 -2.89
CA LEU A 379 4.81 -9.25 -1.63
C LEU A 379 3.76 -10.32 -1.34
N TRP A 380 2.48 -10.05 -1.65
CA TRP A 380 1.41 -11.04 -1.60
C TRP A 380 1.70 -12.27 -2.48
N LEU A 381 2.19 -12.08 -3.72
CA LEU A 381 2.62 -13.19 -4.57
C LEU A 381 3.74 -14.01 -3.93
N ALA A 382 4.68 -13.35 -3.26
CA ALA A 382 5.75 -14.05 -2.55
C ALA A 382 5.20 -14.86 -1.36
N ALA A 383 4.23 -14.31 -0.61
CA ALA A 383 3.55 -15.02 0.45
C ALA A 383 2.79 -16.25 -0.08
N LEU A 384 2.05 -16.12 -1.19
CA LEU A 384 1.36 -17.24 -1.83
C LEU A 384 2.30 -18.38 -2.24
N ARG A 385 3.46 -18.05 -2.81
CA ARG A 385 4.46 -19.05 -3.21
C ARG A 385 4.98 -19.86 -2.01
N ARG A 386 5.12 -19.22 -0.84
CA ARG A 386 5.48 -19.90 0.42
C ARG A 386 4.39 -20.88 0.88
N GLU A 387 3.14 -20.58 0.57
CA GLU A 387 1.99 -21.45 0.82
C GLU A 387 1.77 -22.52 -0.27
N GLY A 388 2.69 -22.62 -1.24
CA GLY A 388 2.60 -23.59 -2.34
C GLY A 388 1.63 -23.21 -3.45
N LEU A 389 1.15 -21.97 -3.48
CA LEU A 389 0.19 -21.47 -4.48
C LEU A 389 0.88 -20.54 -5.48
N VAL A 390 0.49 -20.66 -6.74
CA VAL A 390 1.02 -19.81 -7.82
C VAL A 390 -0.14 -19.15 -8.55
N VAL A 391 -0.15 -17.83 -8.54
CA VAL A 391 -1.08 -17.02 -9.33
C VAL A 391 -0.29 -16.33 -10.44
N GLY A 392 -0.65 -16.65 -11.68
CA GLY A 392 -0.02 -16.03 -12.85
C GLY A 392 -0.57 -14.63 -13.12
N PHE A 393 0.22 -13.81 -13.82
CA PHE A 393 -0.17 -12.46 -14.24
C PHE A 393 -1.55 -12.42 -14.90
N GLY A 394 -1.79 -13.28 -15.89
CA GLY A 394 -3.07 -13.30 -16.62
C GLY A 394 -4.27 -13.73 -15.77
N ALA A 395 -4.07 -14.59 -14.77
CA ALA A 395 -5.13 -14.99 -13.84
C ALA A 395 -5.54 -13.82 -12.93
N PHE A 396 -4.57 -13.08 -12.38
CA PHE A 396 -4.84 -11.90 -11.58
C PHE A 396 -5.48 -10.79 -12.43
N LEU A 397 -4.93 -10.50 -13.62
CA LEU A 397 -5.43 -9.47 -14.53
C LEU A 397 -6.89 -9.70 -14.92
N LYS A 398 -7.31 -10.95 -15.19
CA LYS A 398 -8.71 -11.28 -15.49
C LYS A 398 -9.67 -10.88 -14.37
N ILE A 399 -9.26 -11.05 -13.13
CA ILE A 399 -10.04 -10.62 -11.96
C ILE A 399 -9.97 -9.11 -11.83
N GLY A 400 -8.77 -8.54 -11.95
CA GLY A 400 -8.51 -7.11 -11.82
C GLY A 400 -9.31 -6.26 -12.81
N ILE A 401 -9.43 -6.68 -14.08
CA ILE A 401 -10.21 -5.97 -15.09
C ILE A 401 -11.71 -5.89 -14.72
N VAL A 402 -12.23 -6.90 -14.02
CA VAL A 402 -13.63 -6.89 -13.59
C VAL A 402 -13.82 -6.07 -12.33
N VAL A 403 -12.83 -6.10 -11.40
CA VAL A 403 -12.97 -5.51 -10.07
C VAL A 403 -12.49 -4.06 -10.03
N MET A 404 -11.31 -3.77 -10.56
CA MET A 404 -10.67 -2.47 -10.34
C MET A 404 -11.37 -1.32 -11.08
N PRO A 405 -11.65 -1.38 -12.41
CA PRO A 405 -12.17 -0.22 -13.14
C PRO A 405 -13.52 0.29 -12.60
N PRO A 406 -14.53 -0.57 -12.32
CA PRO A 406 -15.77 -0.08 -11.76
C PRO A 406 -15.61 0.48 -10.36
N ALA A 407 -14.79 -0.15 -9.49
CA ALA A 407 -14.52 0.34 -8.14
C ALA A 407 -13.81 1.70 -8.18
N LEU A 408 -12.84 1.87 -9.08
CA LEU A 408 -12.09 3.12 -9.27
C LEU A 408 -13.01 4.25 -9.76
N VAL A 409 -13.81 3.99 -10.78
CA VAL A 409 -14.74 4.99 -11.33
C VAL A 409 -15.74 5.44 -10.25
N LEU A 410 -16.32 4.50 -9.50
CA LEU A 410 -17.25 4.82 -8.42
C LEU A 410 -16.58 5.61 -7.28
N ALA A 411 -15.35 5.23 -6.90
CA ALA A 411 -14.61 5.94 -5.86
C ALA A 411 -14.23 7.36 -6.29
N ILE A 412 -13.72 7.56 -7.52
CA ILE A 412 -13.41 8.89 -8.05
C ILE A 412 -14.69 9.73 -8.20
N ALA A 413 -15.76 9.16 -8.77
CA ALA A 413 -17.03 9.87 -8.90
C ALA A 413 -17.56 10.33 -7.53
N SER A 414 -17.50 9.48 -6.52
CA SER A 414 -17.91 9.85 -5.16
C SER A 414 -17.01 10.95 -4.57
N ALA A 415 -15.69 10.93 -4.83
CA ALA A 415 -14.77 11.97 -4.37
C ALA A 415 -15.00 13.34 -5.02
N LEU A 416 -15.47 13.35 -6.28
CA LEU A 416 -15.83 14.60 -6.98
C LEU A 416 -17.14 15.23 -6.45
N LEU A 417 -17.96 14.45 -5.76
CA LEU A 417 -19.19 14.96 -5.11
C LEU A 417 -18.95 15.50 -3.70
N MET A 418 -17.75 15.24 -3.12
CA MET A 418 -17.38 15.76 -1.81
C MET A 418 -16.82 17.19 -1.94
N PRO A 419 -17.08 18.07 -0.97
CA PRO A 419 -16.60 19.46 -0.98
C PRO A 419 -15.07 19.58 -0.98
#